data_029426533b3584cd51e4e39a92905561
#
_entry.id   029426533b3584cd51e4e39a92905561
#
_cell.length_a   1.000
_cell.length_b   1.000
_cell.length_c   1.000
_cell.angle_alpha   90.00
_cell.angle_beta   90.00
_cell.angle_gamma   90.00
#
_symmetry.space_group_name_H-M   'P 1'
#
loop_
_entity.id
_entity.type
_entity.pdbx_description
1 polymer ?
#
loop_
_entity_poly.entity_id
_entity_poly.type
_entity_poly.pdbx_seq_one_letter_code
_entity_poly.pdbx_strand_id
1 'polypeptide(L)'
;MLREFEEDMIMDEDDMTEEERKEELLENEKPLLERLLAAADYASNEELTIEIRRPDGNNPKKMVKYFSFKVHPLSEDQLHQIRKKYTKYVRNRRGGGAKVAEEVDLAKYKCSVIYNSTVESDKEKIWDNKALWQGLQKQGHHIVNALDVIESILLPGEKEKIMDALDKLGGYDEDTQIVEAKN
;
A
#
# COMPACT_ATOMS: atom_id res chain seq x y z
N MET A 1 -23.36 -54.41 30.37
CA MET A 1 -23.08 -52.99 30.13
C MET A 1 -21.58 -52.90 29.97
N LEU A 2 -21.11 -53.20 28.78
CA LEU A 2 -19.69 -53.21 28.39
C LEU A 2 -19.40 -51.85 27.77
N ARG A 3 -18.47 -51.12 28.36
CA ARG A 3 -17.89 -49.94 27.76
C ARG A 3 -16.72 -50.39 26.89
N GLU A 4 -16.86 -50.27 25.58
CA GLU A 4 -15.76 -50.34 24.65
C GLU A 4 -14.91 -49.07 24.81
N PHE A 5 -13.67 -49.25 25.22
CA PHE A 5 -12.62 -48.27 25.13
C PHE A 5 -12.08 -48.40 23.72
N GLU A 6 -12.36 -47.42 22.86
CA GLU A 6 -11.56 -47.15 21.65
C GLU A 6 -10.21 -46.66 22.14
N GLU A 7 -9.20 -47.51 22.08
CA GLU A 7 -7.80 -47.12 22.13
C GLU A 7 -7.46 -46.45 20.80
N ASP A 8 -7.39 -45.12 20.80
CA ASP A 8 -6.72 -44.38 19.74
C ASP A 8 -5.27 -44.86 19.68
N MET A 9 -4.96 -45.66 18.66
CA MET A 9 -3.59 -46.05 18.33
C MET A 9 -2.87 -44.81 17.86
N ILE A 10 -2.18 -44.15 18.79
CA ILE A 10 -1.12 -43.18 18.46
C ILE A 10 0.01 -44.05 17.88
N MET A 11 0.15 -44.03 16.55
CA MET A 11 1.31 -44.63 15.91
C MET A 11 2.55 -43.85 16.35
N ASP A 12 3.50 -44.53 16.96
CA ASP A 12 4.79 -43.96 17.37
C ASP A 12 5.54 -43.49 16.10
N GLU A 13 6.10 -42.26 16.14
CA GLU A 13 6.87 -41.65 15.05
C GLU A 13 8.06 -42.49 14.57
N ASP A 14 8.47 -43.51 15.33
CA ASP A 14 9.62 -44.37 15.03
C ASP A 14 9.32 -45.53 14.05
N ASP A 15 8.06 -45.80 13.71
CA ASP A 15 7.66 -46.94 12.87
C ASP A 15 7.25 -46.54 11.42
N MET A 16 7.29 -45.22 11.10
CA MET A 16 6.98 -44.72 9.76
C MET A 16 8.14 -44.94 8.79
N THR A 17 7.81 -45.46 7.59
CA THR A 17 8.80 -45.55 6.51
C THR A 17 9.24 -44.18 6.00
N GLU A 18 10.41 -44.09 5.37
CA GLU A 18 10.88 -42.83 4.78
C GLU A 18 9.92 -42.28 3.70
N GLU A 19 9.16 -43.13 3.04
CA GLU A 19 8.16 -42.75 2.03
C GLU A 19 6.91 -42.17 2.69
N GLU A 20 6.41 -42.74 3.77
CA GLU A 20 5.27 -42.24 4.54
C GLU A 20 5.59 -40.89 5.21
N ARG A 21 6.81 -40.72 5.73
CA ARG A 21 7.26 -39.41 6.25
C ARG A 21 7.34 -38.32 5.18
N LYS A 22 7.74 -38.68 3.97
CA LYS A 22 7.75 -37.71 2.85
C LYS A 22 6.35 -37.33 2.39
N GLU A 23 5.41 -38.27 2.38
CA GLU A 23 4.02 -37.99 2.04
C GLU A 23 3.34 -37.11 3.09
N GLU A 24 3.56 -37.38 4.38
CA GLU A 24 3.04 -36.54 5.48
C GLU A 24 3.63 -35.13 5.46
N LEU A 25 4.92 -34.97 5.20
CA LEU A 25 5.56 -33.67 5.04
C LEU A 25 4.97 -32.90 3.85
N LEU A 26 4.76 -33.55 2.73
CA LEU A 26 4.15 -32.94 1.54
C LEU A 26 2.69 -32.55 1.77
N GLU A 27 1.92 -33.34 2.53
CA GLU A 27 0.54 -32.98 2.92
C GLU A 27 0.48 -31.79 3.88
N ASN A 28 1.45 -31.65 4.78
CA ASN A 28 1.56 -30.52 5.69
C ASN A 28 2.11 -29.25 5.02
N GLU A 29 2.96 -29.39 3.99
CA GLU A 29 3.49 -28.26 3.21
C GLU A 29 2.45 -27.59 2.32
N LYS A 30 1.50 -28.35 1.74
CA LYS A 30 0.45 -27.78 0.88
C LYS A 30 -0.41 -26.71 1.55
N PRO A 31 -0.96 -26.93 2.76
CA PRO A 31 -1.74 -25.90 3.46
C PRO A 31 -0.90 -24.68 3.85
N LEU A 32 0.38 -24.86 4.16
CA LEU A 32 1.30 -23.77 4.44
C LEU A 32 1.57 -22.95 3.18
N LEU A 33 1.84 -23.60 2.06
CA LEU A 33 2.08 -22.94 0.78
C LEU A 33 0.85 -22.12 0.33
N GLU A 34 -0.34 -22.68 0.45
CA GLU A 34 -1.59 -21.99 0.14
C GLU A 34 -1.79 -20.73 1.01
N ARG A 35 -1.50 -20.81 2.31
CA ARG A 35 -1.56 -19.68 3.23
C ARG A 35 -0.51 -18.60 2.90
N LEU A 36 0.70 -19.01 2.51
CA LEU A 36 1.75 -18.08 2.10
C LEU A 36 1.39 -17.35 0.79
N LEU A 37 0.81 -18.07 -0.17
CA LEU A 37 0.31 -17.48 -1.42
C LEU A 37 -0.85 -16.52 -1.15
N ALA A 38 -1.80 -16.91 -0.31
CA ALA A 38 -2.91 -16.05 0.09
C ALA A 38 -2.43 -14.80 0.84
N ALA A 39 -1.39 -14.91 1.67
CA ALA A 39 -0.79 -13.76 2.34
C ALA A 39 -0.06 -12.82 1.36
N ALA A 40 0.56 -13.37 0.31
CA ALA A 40 1.19 -12.57 -0.75
C ALA A 40 0.15 -11.83 -1.61
N ASP A 41 -0.98 -12.47 -1.89
CA ASP A 41 -2.09 -11.89 -2.66
C ASP A 41 -2.89 -10.85 -1.85
N TYR A 42 -2.89 -10.95 -0.53
CA TYR A 42 -3.64 -10.04 0.36
C TYR A 42 -3.28 -8.58 0.10
N ALA A 43 -2.00 -8.25 0.10
CA ALA A 43 -1.52 -6.89 -0.10
C ALA A 43 -1.86 -6.31 -1.48
N SER A 44 -1.95 -7.16 -2.52
CA SER A 44 -2.24 -6.71 -3.90
C SER A 44 -3.72 -6.47 -4.16
N ASN A 45 -4.62 -7.05 -3.34
CA ASN A 45 -6.07 -7.02 -3.56
C ASN A 45 -6.80 -6.04 -2.64
N GLU A 46 -6.10 -5.43 -1.69
CA GLU A 46 -6.72 -4.52 -0.74
C GLU A 46 -6.93 -3.13 -1.35
N GLU A 47 -8.18 -2.66 -1.37
CA GLU A 47 -8.53 -1.33 -1.85
C GLU A 47 -9.17 -0.50 -0.74
N LEU A 48 -8.74 0.76 -0.62
CA LEU A 48 -9.33 1.74 0.28
C LEU A 48 -9.97 2.89 -0.51
N THR A 49 -11.19 3.26 -0.15
CA THR A 49 -11.84 4.44 -0.74
C THR A 49 -11.50 5.70 0.07
N ILE A 50 -10.81 6.63 -0.57
CA ILE A 50 -10.52 7.97 -0.03
C ILE A 50 -11.64 8.92 -0.41
N GLU A 51 -12.23 9.60 0.57
CA GLU A 51 -13.23 10.64 0.35
C GLU A 51 -12.68 12.01 0.73
N ILE A 52 -12.69 12.94 -0.21
CA ILE A 52 -12.32 14.33 0.04
C ILE A 52 -13.55 15.10 0.45
N ARG A 53 -13.57 15.51 1.72
CA ARG A 53 -14.64 16.30 2.33
C ARG A 53 -14.07 17.61 2.86
N ARG A 54 -14.77 18.70 2.55
CA ARG A 54 -14.40 20.06 3.01
C ARG A 54 -15.61 20.75 3.62
N PRO A 55 -15.40 21.75 4.50
CA PRO A 55 -16.50 22.56 5.01
C PRO A 55 -17.29 23.22 3.89
N ASP A 56 -18.61 23.28 4.04
CA ASP A 56 -19.47 24.05 3.15
C ASP A 56 -19.19 25.55 3.33
N GLY A 57 -19.04 26.26 2.21
CA GLY A 57 -18.78 27.72 2.24
C GLY A 57 -19.86 28.54 2.98
N ASN A 58 -21.11 28.04 3.01
CA ASN A 58 -22.23 28.69 3.70
C ASN A 58 -22.41 28.20 5.15
N ASN A 59 -21.91 27.03 5.49
CA ASN A 59 -22.01 26.46 6.83
C ASN A 59 -20.74 25.66 7.18
N PRO A 60 -19.77 26.28 7.85
CA PRO A 60 -18.49 25.64 8.18
C PRO A 60 -18.60 24.36 9.04
N LYS A 61 -19.73 24.16 9.73
CA LYS A 61 -19.98 22.95 10.52
C LYS A 61 -20.45 21.77 9.67
N LYS A 62 -20.87 22.01 8.41
CA LYS A 62 -21.32 20.98 7.50
C LYS A 62 -20.20 20.59 6.55
N MET A 63 -19.81 19.32 6.60
CA MET A 63 -18.82 18.74 5.68
C MET A 63 -19.51 18.25 4.41
N VAL A 64 -19.03 18.68 3.25
CA VAL A 64 -19.51 18.29 1.94
C VAL A 64 -18.47 17.41 1.26
N LYS A 65 -18.91 16.29 0.70
CA LYS A 65 -18.07 15.42 -0.13
C LYS A 65 -17.91 16.06 -1.51
N TYR A 66 -16.68 16.31 -1.91
CA TYR A 66 -16.35 16.85 -3.22
C TYR A 66 -16.14 15.72 -4.25
N PHE A 67 -15.33 14.74 -3.91
CA PHE A 67 -15.08 13.57 -4.74
C PHE A 67 -14.52 12.42 -3.91
N SER A 68 -14.37 11.26 -4.53
CA SER A 68 -13.72 10.10 -3.93
C SER A 68 -12.99 9.31 -5.00
N PHE A 69 -11.97 8.57 -4.59
CA PHE A 69 -11.20 7.67 -5.43
C PHE A 69 -10.69 6.50 -4.61
N LYS A 70 -10.36 5.41 -5.29
CA LYS A 70 -9.85 4.21 -4.65
C LYS A 70 -8.34 4.15 -4.78
N VAL A 71 -7.71 3.65 -3.73
CA VAL A 71 -6.26 3.44 -3.66
C VAL A 71 -5.97 2.01 -3.23
N HIS A 72 -4.84 1.49 -3.66
CA HIS A 72 -4.26 0.22 -3.25
C HIS A 72 -2.86 0.45 -2.66
N PRO A 73 -2.33 -0.45 -1.81
CA PRO A 73 -0.99 -0.32 -1.27
C PRO A 73 0.05 -0.44 -2.40
N LEU A 74 1.16 0.24 -2.23
CA LEU A 74 2.32 0.11 -3.11
C LEU A 74 3.34 -0.84 -2.49
N SER A 75 4.03 -1.62 -3.34
CA SER A 75 5.15 -2.42 -2.89
C SER A 75 6.33 -1.55 -2.46
N GLU A 76 7.21 -2.09 -1.61
CA GLU A 76 8.42 -1.40 -1.15
C GLU A 76 9.30 -0.97 -2.34
N ASP A 77 9.43 -1.81 -3.36
CA ASP A 77 10.18 -1.48 -4.58
C ASP A 77 9.58 -0.28 -5.33
N GLN A 78 8.26 -0.21 -5.44
CA GLN A 78 7.57 0.92 -6.07
C GLN A 78 7.81 2.21 -5.28
N LEU A 79 7.67 2.18 -3.96
CA LEU A 79 7.96 3.32 -3.09
C LEU A 79 9.42 3.76 -3.20
N HIS A 80 10.36 2.80 -3.23
CA HIS A 80 11.78 3.09 -3.41
C HIS A 80 12.08 3.76 -4.75
N GLN A 81 11.50 3.27 -5.84
CA GLN A 81 11.66 3.86 -7.18
C GLN A 81 11.09 5.29 -7.24
N ILE A 82 9.91 5.51 -6.67
CA ILE A 82 9.31 6.85 -6.58
C ILE A 82 10.24 7.78 -5.79
N ARG A 83 10.69 7.35 -4.62
CA ARG A 83 11.60 8.15 -3.76
C ARG A 83 12.89 8.49 -4.49
N LYS A 84 13.50 7.52 -5.17
CA LYS A 84 14.73 7.72 -5.95
C LYS A 84 14.54 8.75 -7.07
N LYS A 85 13.39 8.76 -7.73
CA LYS A 85 13.07 9.69 -8.81
C LYS A 85 13.03 11.15 -8.34
N TYR A 86 12.55 11.38 -7.12
CA TYR A 86 12.39 12.73 -6.54
C TYR A 86 13.46 13.09 -5.53
N THR A 87 14.51 12.26 -5.40
CA THR A 87 15.69 12.57 -4.60
C THR A 87 16.76 13.24 -5.45
N LYS A 88 17.18 14.42 -5.04
CA LYS A 88 18.30 15.13 -5.65
C LYS A 88 19.61 14.60 -5.09
N TYR A 89 20.50 14.19 -5.97
CA TYR A 89 21.81 13.67 -5.61
C TYR A 89 22.90 14.66 -6.00
N VAL A 90 23.79 14.98 -5.06
CA VAL A 90 24.97 15.80 -5.31
C VAL A 90 26.24 14.98 -5.15
N ARG A 91 27.30 15.35 -5.86
CA ARG A 91 28.61 14.76 -5.71
C ARG A 91 29.31 15.32 -4.47
N ASN A 92 29.66 14.44 -3.54
CA ASN A 92 30.50 14.82 -2.41
C ASN A 92 31.96 14.96 -2.86
N ARG A 93 32.39 16.21 -3.12
CA ARG A 93 33.76 16.51 -3.57
C ARG A 93 34.82 16.15 -2.52
N ARG A 94 34.45 16.13 -1.21
CA ARG A 94 35.36 15.79 -0.10
C ARG A 94 35.44 14.28 0.19
N GLY A 95 34.48 13.50 -0.29
CA GLY A 95 34.39 12.03 -0.05
C GLY A 95 34.62 11.20 -1.31
N GLY A 96 35.59 11.53 -2.14
CA GLY A 96 35.96 10.70 -3.31
C GLY A 96 34.98 10.75 -4.49
N GLY A 97 34.08 11.75 -4.53
CA GLY A 97 33.15 11.96 -5.66
C GLY A 97 31.91 11.07 -5.64
N ALA A 98 31.64 10.33 -4.57
CA ALA A 98 30.42 9.55 -4.40
C ALA A 98 29.16 10.44 -4.42
N LYS A 99 28.07 9.95 -5.04
CA LYS A 99 26.78 10.65 -5.01
C LYS A 99 26.13 10.50 -3.63
N VAL A 100 25.75 11.60 -3.02
CA VAL A 100 25.05 11.64 -1.74
C VAL A 100 23.67 12.26 -1.98
N ALA A 101 22.64 11.71 -1.35
CA ALA A 101 21.30 12.29 -1.36
C ALA A 101 21.34 13.62 -0.56
N GLU A 102 20.93 14.72 -1.19
CA GLU A 102 20.90 16.05 -0.58
C GLU A 102 19.50 16.39 -0.10
N GLU A 103 18.51 16.22 -0.97
CA GLU A 103 17.14 16.65 -0.70
C GLU A 103 16.14 15.77 -1.45
N VAL A 104 14.98 15.54 -0.84
CA VAL A 104 13.83 14.91 -1.48
C VAL A 104 12.77 15.97 -1.73
N ASP A 105 12.30 16.09 -2.97
CA ASP A 105 11.12 16.90 -3.29
C ASP A 105 9.87 16.20 -2.75
N LEU A 106 9.56 16.48 -1.46
CA LEU A 106 8.46 15.82 -0.74
C LEU A 106 7.09 16.10 -1.36
N ALA A 107 6.88 17.28 -1.97
CA ALA A 107 5.61 17.60 -2.60
C ALA A 107 5.36 16.70 -3.79
N LYS A 108 6.31 16.58 -4.70
CA LYS A 108 6.24 15.68 -5.87
C LYS A 108 6.27 14.22 -5.47
N TYR A 109 7.04 13.85 -4.45
CA TYR A 109 7.05 12.50 -3.91
C TYR A 109 5.65 12.07 -3.48
N LYS A 110 4.96 12.86 -2.63
CA LYS A 110 3.61 12.56 -2.16
C LYS A 110 2.60 12.50 -3.31
N CYS A 111 2.63 13.46 -4.23
CA CYS A 111 1.77 13.42 -5.42
C CYS A 111 1.99 12.16 -6.25
N SER A 112 3.26 11.72 -6.40
CA SER A 112 3.58 10.51 -7.14
C SER A 112 3.14 9.23 -6.43
N VAL A 113 3.25 9.16 -5.10
CA VAL A 113 2.73 8.04 -4.31
C VAL A 113 1.21 7.97 -4.47
N ILE A 114 0.48 9.08 -4.28
CA ILE A 114 -0.97 9.15 -4.45
C ILE A 114 -1.40 8.73 -5.86
N TYR A 115 -0.70 9.21 -6.89
CA TYR A 115 -1.00 8.84 -8.27
C TYR A 115 -0.83 7.34 -8.51
N ASN A 116 0.31 6.77 -8.10
CA ASN A 116 0.62 5.37 -8.35
C ASN A 116 -0.27 4.42 -7.54
N SER A 117 -0.67 4.81 -6.33
CA SER A 117 -1.61 4.04 -5.50
C SER A 117 -3.06 4.15 -5.94
N THR A 118 -3.43 5.14 -6.76
CA THR A 118 -4.80 5.25 -7.27
C THR A 118 -5.10 4.12 -8.26
N VAL A 119 -6.30 3.51 -8.17
CA VAL A 119 -6.75 2.46 -9.12
C VAL A 119 -6.86 3.04 -10.52
N GLU A 120 -6.55 2.25 -11.55
CA GLU A 120 -6.44 2.72 -12.94
C GLU A 120 -7.73 3.40 -13.44
N SER A 121 -8.89 2.82 -13.12
CA SER A 121 -10.19 3.40 -13.50
C SER A 121 -10.42 4.81 -12.94
N ASP A 122 -9.85 5.12 -11.78
CA ASP A 122 -9.99 6.42 -11.13
C ASP A 122 -8.89 7.39 -11.55
N LYS A 123 -7.69 6.89 -11.93
CA LYS A 123 -6.66 7.69 -12.60
C LYS A 123 -7.20 8.33 -13.86
N GLU A 124 -7.79 7.51 -14.75
CA GLU A 124 -8.37 7.99 -16.01
C GLU A 124 -9.49 9.01 -15.82
N LYS A 125 -10.36 8.77 -14.83
CA LYS A 125 -11.51 9.65 -14.54
C LYS A 125 -11.12 10.98 -13.90
N ILE A 126 -10.09 10.99 -13.07
CA ILE A 126 -9.73 12.15 -12.23
C ILE A 126 -8.39 12.74 -12.67
N TRP A 127 -7.29 12.00 -12.46
CA TRP A 127 -5.95 12.56 -12.59
C TRP A 127 -5.53 12.77 -14.05
N ASP A 128 -5.91 11.86 -14.95
CA ASP A 128 -5.60 11.92 -16.38
C ASP A 128 -6.71 12.52 -17.22
N ASN A 129 -7.76 13.04 -16.60
CA ASN A 129 -8.90 13.63 -17.27
C ASN A 129 -8.52 14.95 -17.96
N LYS A 130 -8.44 14.93 -19.27
CA LYS A 130 -8.05 16.10 -20.07
C LYS A 130 -9.02 17.29 -19.99
N ALA A 131 -10.31 17.02 -19.77
CA ALA A 131 -11.28 18.09 -19.59
C ALA A 131 -11.05 18.83 -18.25
N LEU A 132 -10.70 18.08 -17.18
CA LEU A 132 -10.30 18.66 -15.92
C LEU A 132 -9.01 19.47 -16.04
N TRP A 133 -8.01 18.97 -16.77
CA TRP A 133 -6.76 19.70 -17.03
C TRP A 133 -7.03 21.06 -17.68
N GLN A 134 -7.84 21.06 -18.74
CA GLN A 134 -8.23 22.31 -19.43
C GLN A 134 -9.00 23.26 -18.51
N GLY A 135 -9.87 22.73 -17.64
CA GLY A 135 -10.60 23.53 -16.65
C GLY A 135 -9.66 24.22 -15.67
N LEU A 136 -8.70 23.47 -15.12
CA LEU A 136 -7.69 24.01 -14.19
C LEU A 136 -6.76 25.02 -14.86
N GLN A 137 -6.34 24.76 -16.10
CA GLN A 137 -5.53 25.71 -16.87
C GLN A 137 -6.28 27.04 -17.12
N LYS A 138 -7.58 27.01 -17.41
CA LYS A 138 -8.41 28.21 -17.52
C LYS A 138 -8.53 29.00 -16.23
N GLN A 139 -8.41 28.32 -15.08
CA GLN A 139 -8.37 28.96 -13.75
C GLN A 139 -6.97 29.50 -13.39
N GLY A 140 -5.97 29.35 -14.29
CA GLY A 140 -4.62 29.84 -14.09
C GLY A 140 -3.64 28.84 -13.47
N HIS A 141 -4.03 27.56 -13.28
CA HIS A 141 -3.12 26.54 -12.81
C HIS A 141 -2.19 26.06 -13.93
N HIS A 142 -0.94 25.82 -13.62
CA HIS A 142 0.03 25.27 -14.55
C HIS A 142 -0.02 23.73 -14.51
N ILE A 143 -0.77 23.14 -15.43
CA ILE A 143 -0.98 21.68 -15.51
C ILE A 143 -0.27 21.13 -16.73
N VAL A 144 0.73 20.29 -16.52
CA VAL A 144 1.51 19.60 -17.56
C VAL A 144 1.29 18.08 -17.47
N ASN A 145 1.05 17.57 -16.28
CA ASN A 145 0.87 16.14 -16.00
C ASN A 145 -0.11 15.91 -14.87
N ALA A 146 -0.45 14.63 -14.60
CA ALA A 146 -1.39 14.23 -13.54
C ALA A 146 -0.95 14.65 -12.12
N LEU A 147 0.36 14.74 -11.87
CA LEU A 147 0.86 15.15 -10.54
C LEU A 147 0.54 16.63 -10.27
N ASP A 148 0.58 17.48 -11.29
CA ASP A 148 0.21 18.89 -11.18
C ASP A 148 -1.28 19.04 -10.86
N VAL A 149 -2.12 18.11 -11.36
CA VAL A 149 -3.55 18.05 -11.02
C VAL A 149 -3.74 17.71 -9.53
N ILE A 150 -3.04 16.69 -9.05
CA ILE A 150 -3.07 16.29 -7.63
C ILE A 150 -2.58 17.46 -6.74
N GLU A 151 -1.49 18.12 -7.15
CA GLU A 151 -0.95 19.25 -6.41
C GLU A 151 -1.92 20.43 -6.35
N SER A 152 -2.65 20.68 -7.44
CA SER A 152 -3.60 21.80 -7.54
C SER A 152 -4.92 21.53 -6.81
N ILE A 153 -5.39 20.27 -6.79
CA ILE A 153 -6.69 19.91 -6.23
C ILE A 153 -6.59 19.58 -4.74
N LEU A 154 -5.57 18.82 -4.32
CA LEU A 154 -5.44 18.37 -2.93
C LEU A 154 -4.69 19.38 -2.07
N LEU A 155 -5.27 19.72 -0.94
CA LEU A 155 -4.62 20.52 0.08
C LEU A 155 -3.43 19.77 0.72
N PRO A 156 -2.40 20.47 1.23
CA PRO A 156 -1.27 19.81 1.89
C PRO A 156 -1.70 18.83 2.99
N GLY A 157 -2.63 19.22 3.86
CA GLY A 157 -3.11 18.37 4.94
C GLY A 157 -3.96 17.18 4.47
N GLU A 158 -4.60 17.29 3.30
CA GLU A 158 -5.29 16.15 2.67
C GLU A 158 -4.29 15.14 2.15
N LYS A 159 -3.20 15.59 1.50
CA LYS A 159 -2.11 14.72 1.04
C LYS A 159 -1.45 13.96 2.20
N GLU A 160 -1.23 14.61 3.35
CA GLU A 160 -0.71 13.93 4.55
C GLU A 160 -1.65 12.82 5.02
N LYS A 161 -2.94 13.12 5.18
CA LYS A 161 -3.92 12.11 5.60
C LYS A 161 -4.04 10.94 4.63
N ILE A 162 -3.88 11.18 3.33
CA ILE A 162 -3.86 10.11 2.34
C ILE A 162 -2.60 9.26 2.50
N MET A 163 -1.44 9.88 2.76
CA MET A 163 -0.20 9.14 3.04
C MET A 163 -0.34 8.27 4.30
N ASP A 164 -0.88 8.82 5.39
CA ASP A 164 -1.14 8.08 6.63
C ASP A 164 -2.10 6.89 6.38
N ALA A 165 -3.12 7.09 5.53
CA ALA A 165 -4.05 6.02 5.17
C ALA A 165 -3.39 4.93 4.31
N LEU A 166 -2.48 5.31 3.41
CA LEU A 166 -1.70 4.37 2.60
C LEU A 166 -0.68 3.60 3.44
N ASP A 167 -0.05 4.25 4.42
CA ASP A 167 0.88 3.61 5.34
C ASP A 167 0.14 2.56 6.18
N LYS A 168 -1.05 2.86 6.69
CA LYS A 168 -1.90 1.89 7.39
C LYS A 168 -2.29 0.71 6.50
N LEU A 169 -2.73 1.00 5.27
CA LEU A 169 -3.06 -0.02 4.29
C LEU A 169 -1.85 -0.91 3.94
N GLY A 170 -0.64 -0.36 3.98
CA GLY A 170 0.63 -1.07 3.82
C GLY A 170 1.11 -1.84 5.05
N GLY A 171 0.30 -1.88 6.13
CA GLY A 171 0.62 -2.63 7.34
C GLY A 171 1.52 -1.89 8.34
N TYR A 172 1.70 -0.58 8.20
CA TYR A 172 2.41 0.25 9.18
C TYR A 172 1.47 0.74 10.31
N ASP A 173 0.40 0.03 10.58
CA ASP A 173 -0.50 0.34 11.70
C ASP A 173 -0.01 -0.32 12.99
N GLU A 174 -0.21 0.34 14.14
CA GLU A 174 0.12 -0.20 15.46
C GLU A 174 -0.70 -1.47 15.80
N ASP A 175 -1.83 -1.68 15.09
CA ASP A 175 -2.68 -2.85 15.23
C ASP A 175 -2.23 -4.06 14.38
N THR A 176 -1.13 -3.96 13.64
CA THR A 176 -0.59 -5.11 12.89
C THR A 176 -0.07 -6.16 13.88
N GLN A 177 -0.85 -7.21 14.11
CA GLN A 177 -0.62 -8.24 15.11
C GLN A 177 0.53 -9.16 14.70
N ILE A 178 1.74 -8.78 15.04
CA ILE A 178 2.81 -9.74 15.22
C ILE A 178 2.65 -10.31 16.63
N VAL A 179 2.03 -11.48 16.73
CA VAL A 179 1.95 -12.20 18.00
C VAL A 179 3.28 -12.89 18.25
N GLU A 180 4.03 -12.43 19.26
CA GLU A 180 5.20 -13.17 19.73
C GLU A 180 4.73 -14.52 20.30
N ALA A 181 5.03 -15.62 19.59
CA ALA A 181 4.86 -16.96 20.13
C ALA A 181 5.88 -17.14 21.28
N LYS A 182 5.42 -17.11 22.52
CA LYS A 182 6.24 -17.51 23.68
C LYS A 182 6.40 -19.02 23.64
N ASN A 183 7.62 -19.50 23.46
CA ASN A 183 8.03 -20.89 23.70
C ASN A 183 7.95 -21.19 25.21
#